data_581b5f25419a47764599360dcc125574
#
_entry.id   581b5f25419a47764599360dcc125574
#
_cell.length_a   1.000
_cell.length_b   1.000
_cell.length_c   1.000
_cell.angle_alpha   90.00
_cell.angle_beta   90.00
_cell.angle_gamma   90.00
#
_symmetry.space_group_name_H-M   'P 1'
#
loop_
_entity.id
_entity.type
_entity.pdbx_description
1 polymer ?
#
loop_
_entity_poly.entity_id
_entity_poly.type
_entity_poly.pdbx_seq_one_letter_code
_entity_poly.pdbx_strand_id
1 'polypeptide(L)'
;EDIARRVEAIQDDTSGAVAAIGEISHIIASINDYQLTIASAVEEQTATTNEMSRSVAEAATGSGEIATNITGVAAAAASQSDVLGQVGQSVVELAQLSSDLEARVSRFRY
;
A
#
# COMPACT_ATOMS: atom_id res chain seq x y z
N GLU A 1 64.10 -36.86 -33.03
CA GLU A 1 63.93 -35.42 -32.62
C GLU A 1 62.50 -34.88 -32.81
N ASP A 2 61.80 -35.24 -33.89
CA ASP A 2 60.45 -34.73 -34.16
C ASP A 2 59.39 -35.29 -33.19
N ILE A 3 59.48 -36.56 -32.78
CA ILE A 3 58.57 -37.21 -31.84
C ILE A 3 58.75 -36.65 -30.46
N ALA A 4 59.97 -36.39 -29.96
CA ALA A 4 60.19 -35.81 -28.64
C ALA A 4 59.59 -34.40 -28.54
N ARG A 5 59.77 -33.58 -29.59
CA ARG A 5 59.18 -32.24 -29.65
C ARG A 5 57.65 -32.26 -29.67
N ARG A 6 57.03 -33.23 -30.33
CA ARG A 6 55.55 -33.42 -30.32
C ARG A 6 55.04 -33.87 -28.97
N VAL A 7 55.78 -34.75 -28.28
CA VAL A 7 55.41 -35.19 -26.95
C VAL A 7 55.49 -34.03 -25.94
N GLU A 8 56.52 -33.19 -26.01
CA GLU A 8 56.67 -32.01 -25.18
C GLU A 8 55.52 -31.00 -25.42
N ALA A 9 55.15 -30.75 -26.70
CA ALA A 9 54.01 -29.89 -27.03
C ALA A 9 52.67 -30.45 -26.47
N ILE A 10 52.46 -31.77 -26.54
CA ILE A 10 51.25 -32.39 -25.95
C ILE A 10 51.25 -32.28 -24.43
N GLN A 11 52.41 -32.37 -23.78
CA GLN A 11 52.51 -32.20 -22.34
C GLN A 11 52.20 -30.77 -21.91
N ASP A 12 52.67 -29.76 -22.65
CA ASP A 12 52.39 -28.36 -22.42
C ASP A 12 50.90 -28.05 -22.62
N ASP A 13 50.30 -28.52 -23.71
CA ASP A 13 48.87 -28.37 -23.98
C ASP A 13 48.01 -29.05 -22.90
N THR A 14 48.42 -30.24 -22.43
CA THR A 14 47.75 -30.97 -21.36
C THR A 14 47.84 -30.22 -20.03
N SER A 15 49.00 -29.64 -19.74
CA SER A 15 49.21 -28.83 -18.53
C SER A 15 48.35 -27.57 -18.56
N GLY A 16 48.26 -26.91 -19.72
CA GLY A 16 47.36 -25.77 -19.93
C GLY A 16 45.89 -26.15 -19.76
N ALA A 17 45.46 -27.29 -20.28
CA ALA A 17 44.10 -27.78 -20.11
C ALA A 17 43.76 -28.08 -18.64
N VAL A 18 44.69 -28.69 -17.88
CA VAL A 18 44.53 -28.97 -16.47
C VAL A 18 44.38 -27.66 -15.68
N ALA A 19 45.20 -26.65 -15.97
CA ALA A 19 45.10 -25.33 -15.33
C ALA A 19 43.74 -24.66 -15.59
N ALA A 20 43.26 -24.71 -16.85
CA ALA A 20 41.93 -24.18 -17.21
C ALA A 20 40.78 -24.90 -16.50
N ILE A 21 40.85 -26.22 -16.34
CA ILE A 21 39.90 -27.00 -15.54
C ILE A 21 39.90 -26.57 -14.07
N GLY A 22 41.09 -26.27 -13.52
CA GLY A 22 41.23 -25.72 -12.17
C GLY A 22 40.51 -24.37 -12.00
N GLU A 23 40.66 -23.45 -12.94
CA GLU A 23 39.94 -22.18 -12.99
C GLU A 23 38.43 -22.36 -13.08
N ILE A 24 37.97 -23.24 -13.95
CA ILE A 24 36.55 -23.59 -14.08
C ILE A 24 35.98 -24.11 -12.74
N SER A 25 36.70 -24.98 -12.05
CA SER A 25 36.30 -25.50 -10.75
C SER A 25 36.14 -24.38 -9.71
N HIS A 26 37.00 -23.38 -9.74
CA HIS A 26 36.95 -22.21 -8.87
C HIS A 26 35.71 -21.34 -9.19
N ILE A 27 35.42 -21.15 -10.47
CA ILE A 27 34.21 -20.44 -10.94
C ILE A 27 32.95 -21.16 -10.50
N ILE A 28 32.89 -22.50 -10.61
CA ILE A 28 31.77 -23.32 -10.18
C ILE A 28 31.53 -23.16 -8.66
N ALA A 29 32.60 -23.15 -7.86
CA ALA A 29 32.48 -22.93 -6.42
C ALA A 29 31.88 -21.55 -6.11
N SER A 30 32.34 -20.50 -6.81
CA SER A 30 31.81 -19.15 -6.66
C SER A 30 30.34 -19.04 -7.10
N ILE A 31 29.95 -19.72 -8.17
CA ILE A 31 28.54 -19.79 -8.62
C ILE A 31 27.67 -20.46 -7.53
N ASN A 32 28.16 -21.50 -6.90
CA ASN A 32 27.42 -22.16 -5.82
C ASN A 32 27.17 -21.23 -4.63
N ASP A 33 28.19 -20.46 -4.23
CA ASP A 33 28.06 -19.45 -3.16
C ASP A 33 27.05 -18.34 -3.53
N TYR A 34 27.08 -17.87 -4.77
CA TYR A 34 26.08 -16.92 -5.27
C TYR A 34 24.66 -17.50 -5.28
N GLN A 35 24.51 -18.78 -5.65
CA GLN A 35 23.21 -19.44 -5.63
C GLN A 35 22.61 -19.51 -4.21
N LEU A 36 23.43 -19.79 -3.20
CA LEU A 36 23.00 -19.78 -1.81
C LEU A 36 22.54 -18.39 -1.37
N THR A 37 23.30 -17.36 -1.77
CA THR A 37 22.93 -15.96 -1.47
C THR A 37 21.62 -15.57 -2.14
N ILE A 38 21.45 -15.94 -3.41
CA ILE A 38 20.21 -15.68 -4.17
C ILE A 38 19.02 -16.41 -3.54
N ALA A 39 19.20 -17.67 -3.15
CA ALA A 39 18.14 -18.46 -2.50
C ALA A 39 17.65 -17.76 -1.22
N SER A 40 18.57 -17.31 -0.37
CA SER A 40 18.24 -16.57 0.85
C SER A 40 17.52 -15.24 0.55
N ALA A 41 17.96 -14.50 -0.46
CA ALA A 41 17.31 -13.26 -0.88
C ALA A 41 15.89 -13.48 -1.42
N VAL A 42 15.68 -14.59 -2.15
CA VAL A 42 14.34 -14.98 -2.66
C VAL A 42 13.40 -15.35 -1.52
N GLU A 43 13.89 -16.05 -0.49
CA GLU A 43 13.09 -16.35 0.71
C GLU A 43 12.67 -15.07 1.43
N GLU A 44 13.57 -14.12 1.62
CA GLU A 44 13.29 -12.82 2.23
C GLU A 44 12.29 -12.00 1.39
N GLN A 45 12.47 -11.97 0.07
CA GLN A 45 11.51 -11.32 -0.83
C GLN A 45 10.13 -11.96 -0.77
N THR A 46 10.05 -13.28 -0.67
CA THR A 46 8.78 -14.01 -0.55
C THR A 46 8.07 -13.65 0.74
N ALA A 47 8.78 -13.60 1.86
CA ALA A 47 8.24 -13.18 3.15
C ALA A 47 7.72 -11.73 3.09
N THR A 48 8.52 -10.81 2.56
CA THR A 48 8.15 -9.39 2.38
C THR A 48 6.93 -9.22 1.48
N THR A 49 6.87 -9.97 0.37
CA THR A 49 5.73 -9.92 -0.56
C THR A 49 4.43 -10.39 0.10
N ASN A 50 4.51 -11.42 0.93
CA ASN A 50 3.35 -11.90 1.70
C ASN A 50 2.87 -10.86 2.72
N GLU A 51 3.80 -10.18 3.40
CA GLU A 51 3.49 -9.11 4.34
C GLU A 51 2.87 -7.90 3.64
N MET A 52 3.42 -7.51 2.48
CA MET A 52 2.83 -6.46 1.63
C MET A 52 1.42 -6.82 1.17
N SER A 53 1.17 -8.07 0.75
CA SER A 53 -0.16 -8.52 0.33
C SER A 53 -1.17 -8.40 1.47
N ARG A 54 -0.77 -8.73 2.71
CA ARG A 54 -1.62 -8.57 3.88
C ARG A 54 -1.91 -7.10 4.19
N SER A 55 -0.89 -6.26 4.14
CA SER A 55 -1.04 -4.82 4.36
C SER A 55 -1.96 -4.16 3.32
N VAL A 56 -1.87 -4.58 2.05
CA VAL A 56 -2.77 -4.11 0.99
C VAL A 56 -4.21 -4.53 1.25
N ALA A 57 -4.44 -5.77 1.71
CA ALA A 57 -5.78 -6.24 2.07
C ALA A 57 -6.37 -5.47 3.26
N GLU A 58 -5.57 -5.19 4.28
CA GLU A 58 -5.96 -4.36 5.43
C GLU A 58 -6.29 -2.92 5.00
N ALA A 59 -5.47 -2.32 4.13
CA ALA A 59 -5.72 -0.99 3.58
C ALA A 59 -7.02 -0.93 2.74
N ALA A 60 -7.30 -1.97 1.96
CA ALA A 60 -8.54 -2.08 1.20
C ALA A 60 -9.78 -2.15 2.12
N THR A 61 -9.68 -2.93 3.21
CA THR A 61 -10.75 -3.01 4.23
C THR A 61 -10.96 -1.66 4.90
N GLY A 62 -9.90 -1.00 5.36
CA GLY A 62 -9.97 0.33 5.98
C GLY A 62 -10.55 1.40 5.03
N SER A 63 -10.21 1.31 3.74
CA SER A 63 -10.79 2.20 2.72
C SER A 63 -12.30 1.98 2.55
N GLY A 64 -12.77 0.73 2.63
CA GLY A 64 -14.19 0.39 2.62
C GLY A 64 -14.94 0.95 3.84
N GLU A 65 -14.34 0.88 5.02
CA GLU A 65 -14.90 1.46 6.25
C GLU A 65 -14.99 2.99 6.15
N ILE A 66 -13.96 3.65 5.61
CA ILE A 66 -13.98 5.09 5.37
C ILE A 66 -15.11 5.48 4.42
N ALA A 67 -15.30 4.75 3.32
CA ALA A 67 -16.40 5.00 2.38
C ALA A 67 -17.78 4.88 3.05
N THR A 68 -17.95 3.89 3.90
CA THR A 68 -19.18 3.68 4.69
C THR A 68 -19.41 4.85 5.67
N ASN A 69 -18.37 5.28 6.36
CA ASN A 69 -18.44 6.41 7.29
C ASN A 69 -18.76 7.73 6.56
N ILE A 70 -18.17 7.97 5.39
CA ILE A 70 -18.48 9.15 4.55
C ILE A 70 -19.96 9.15 4.17
N THR A 71 -20.52 8.01 3.79
CA THR A 71 -21.95 7.88 3.47
C THR A 71 -22.82 8.20 4.69
N GLY A 72 -22.43 7.72 5.87
CA GLY A 72 -23.10 8.04 7.14
C GLY A 72 -23.06 9.52 7.48
N VAL A 73 -21.91 10.16 7.31
CA VAL A 73 -21.75 11.62 7.51
C VAL A 73 -22.62 12.41 6.54
N ALA A 74 -22.68 12.00 5.26
CA ALA A 74 -23.54 12.66 4.27
C ALA A 74 -25.03 12.55 4.64
N ALA A 75 -25.49 11.40 5.10
CA ALA A 75 -26.87 11.21 5.57
C ALA A 75 -27.17 12.06 6.81
N ALA A 76 -26.24 12.13 7.78
CA ALA A 76 -26.38 12.97 8.95
C ALA A 76 -26.45 14.47 8.60
N ALA A 77 -25.62 14.92 7.65
CA ALA A 77 -25.62 16.30 7.16
C ALA A 77 -26.95 16.66 6.46
N ALA A 78 -27.51 15.75 5.68
CA ALA A 78 -28.84 15.94 5.07
C ALA A 78 -29.94 16.08 6.12
N SER A 79 -29.96 15.17 7.13
CA SER A 79 -30.91 15.25 8.24
C SER A 79 -30.76 16.55 9.03
N GLN A 80 -29.53 17.01 9.24
CA GLN A 80 -29.29 18.28 9.92
C GLN A 80 -29.81 19.49 9.12
N SER A 81 -29.72 19.45 7.81
CA SER A 81 -30.28 20.48 6.93
C SER A 81 -31.80 20.58 7.08
N ASP A 82 -32.50 19.43 7.15
CA ASP A 82 -33.95 19.37 7.36
C ASP A 82 -34.36 19.95 8.74
N VAL A 83 -33.60 19.60 9.78
CA VAL A 83 -33.83 20.15 11.14
C VAL A 83 -33.62 21.68 11.15
N LEU A 84 -32.59 22.18 10.51
CA LEU A 84 -32.35 23.61 10.39
C LEU A 84 -33.49 24.34 9.65
N GLY A 85 -34.08 23.70 8.64
CA GLY A 85 -35.25 24.19 7.94
C GLY A 85 -36.45 24.31 8.88
N GLN A 86 -36.71 23.30 9.71
CA GLN A 86 -37.79 23.32 10.70
C GLN A 86 -37.56 24.38 11.79
N VAL A 87 -36.33 24.51 12.27
CA VAL A 87 -35.98 25.58 13.23
C VAL A 87 -36.22 26.97 12.63
N GLY A 88 -35.81 27.18 11.37
CA GLY A 88 -36.10 28.42 10.64
C GLY A 88 -37.58 28.76 10.58
N GLN A 89 -38.42 27.77 10.29
CA GLN A 89 -39.86 27.94 10.25
C GLN A 89 -40.44 28.30 11.65
N SER A 90 -39.99 27.61 12.69
CA SER A 90 -40.40 27.89 14.07
C SER A 90 -39.99 29.31 14.53
N VAL A 91 -38.85 29.81 14.08
CA VAL A 91 -38.39 31.19 14.36
C VAL A 91 -39.32 32.21 13.67
N VAL A 92 -39.75 31.95 12.44
CA VAL A 92 -40.73 32.82 11.74
C VAL A 92 -42.09 32.83 12.44
N GLU A 93 -42.60 31.68 12.87
CA GLU A 93 -43.84 31.56 13.62
C GLU A 93 -43.77 32.29 14.97
N LEU A 94 -42.65 32.17 15.68
CA LEU A 94 -42.40 32.94 16.93
C LEU A 94 -42.40 34.46 16.71
N ALA A 95 -41.77 34.91 15.62
CA ALA A 95 -41.76 36.33 15.28
C ALA A 95 -43.18 36.85 14.97
N GLN A 96 -43.96 36.06 14.25
CA GLN A 96 -45.36 36.38 13.97
C GLN A 96 -46.20 36.44 15.26
N LEU A 97 -46.07 35.44 16.13
CA LEU A 97 -46.79 35.39 17.42
C LEU A 97 -46.40 36.57 18.32
N SER A 98 -45.12 36.96 18.35
CA SER A 98 -44.63 38.13 19.07
C SER A 98 -45.30 39.44 18.59
N SER A 99 -45.35 39.59 17.24
CA SER A 99 -46.01 40.75 16.63
C SER A 99 -47.52 40.79 16.95
N ASP A 100 -48.20 39.66 16.91
CA ASP A 100 -49.62 39.56 17.22
C ASP A 100 -49.89 39.84 18.69
N LEU A 101 -48.99 39.41 19.59
CA LEU A 101 -49.09 39.69 21.03
C LEU A 101 -48.93 41.19 21.29
N GLU A 102 -47.94 41.83 20.64
CA GLU A 102 -47.73 43.30 20.76
C GLU A 102 -48.94 44.08 20.27
N ALA A 103 -49.52 43.67 19.16
CA ALA A 103 -50.76 44.28 18.64
C ALA A 103 -51.97 44.10 19.60
N ARG A 104 -52.08 42.95 20.27
CA ARG A 104 -53.13 42.72 21.26
C ARG A 104 -52.91 43.54 22.51
N VAL A 105 -51.70 43.61 23.05
CA VAL A 105 -51.37 44.39 24.24
C VAL A 105 -51.58 45.88 24.00
N SER A 106 -51.25 46.39 22.82
CA SER A 106 -51.47 47.80 22.47
C SER A 106 -52.95 48.23 22.49
N ARG A 107 -53.88 47.30 22.24
CA ARG A 107 -55.33 47.52 22.29
C ARG A 107 -55.85 47.70 23.72
N PHE A 108 -55.13 47.23 24.73
CA PHE A 108 -55.45 47.34 26.13
C PHE A 108 -54.83 48.54 26.89
N ARG A 109 -54.01 49.34 26.13
CA ARG A 109 -53.51 50.62 26.71
C ARG A 109 -54.59 51.69 26.53
N TYR A 110 -55.22 52.00 27.73
CA TYR A 110 -55.95 53.21 27.94
C TYR A 110 -54.99 54.34 28.18
#